data_ac93dbb4b381f9156f2c4857d875179a
#
_entry.id   ac93dbb4b381f9156f2c4857d875179a
#
_cell.length_a   1.000
_cell.length_b   1.000
_cell.length_c   1.000
_cell.angle_alpha   90.00
_cell.angle_beta   90.00
_cell.angle_gamma   90.00
#
_symmetry.space_group_name_H-M   'P 1'
#
loop_
_entity.id
_entity.type
_entity.pdbx_description
1 polymer ?
#
loop_
_entity_poly.entity_id
_entity_poly.type
_entity_poly.pdbx_seq_one_letter_code
_entity_poly.pdbx_strand_id
1 'polypeptide(L)'
;SVTCDILNELGVPDVLINNAGLARGLEPYNETHINDIMEMIDTNIKGLFMVTHAFLSHMVKRNTGHIINLGSTAGLYAYKGAAVYCATKAAVKTFSDGIRIDVIDSDIKVTTIQPGIVQTPFSEVRFHGDIKRAQAVYEGIEALQAEDIAETIVFILERPRRVQITDMVIMANQQATGFMISKTPKSLDKKYKIDK
;
A
#
# COMPACT_ATOMS: atom_id res chain seq x y z
N SER A 1 22.57 5.20 13.40
CA SER A 1 21.27 4.55 13.11
C SER A 1 21.23 4.22 11.63
N VAL A 2 20.45 3.21 11.25
CA VAL A 2 20.30 2.78 9.84
C VAL A 2 20.02 3.96 8.89
N THR A 3 19.19 4.91 9.29
CA THR A 3 18.91 6.13 8.49
C THR A 3 20.17 6.97 8.29
N CYS A 4 20.98 7.19 9.35
CA CYS A 4 22.21 7.94 9.24
C CYS A 4 23.21 7.23 8.31
N ASP A 5 23.28 5.90 8.38
CA ASP A 5 24.17 5.10 7.55
C ASP A 5 23.77 5.21 6.08
N ILE A 6 22.45 5.09 5.77
CA ILE A 6 21.92 5.28 4.41
C ILE A 6 22.22 6.70 3.90
N LEU A 7 21.95 7.73 4.69
CA LEU A 7 22.20 9.12 4.28
C LEU A 7 23.69 9.42 4.05
N ASN A 8 24.57 8.81 4.83
CA ASN A 8 26.01 8.99 4.68
C ASN A 8 26.57 8.25 3.46
N GLU A 9 26.06 7.06 3.16
CA GLU A 9 26.58 6.20 2.09
C GLU A 9 25.93 6.51 0.72
N LEU A 10 24.60 6.74 0.70
CA LEU A 10 23.82 6.85 -0.52
C LEU A 10 23.25 8.26 -0.75
N GLY A 11 23.34 9.12 0.24
CA GLY A 11 22.73 10.46 0.18
C GLY A 11 21.22 10.46 0.43
N VAL A 12 20.57 11.59 0.15
CA VAL A 12 19.11 11.76 0.30
C VAL A 12 18.39 11.02 -0.85
N PRO A 13 17.45 10.13 -0.59
CA PRO A 13 16.75 9.42 -1.65
C PRO A 13 15.88 10.35 -2.50
N ASP A 14 15.81 10.11 -3.81
CA ASP A 14 14.89 10.80 -4.71
C ASP A 14 13.46 10.29 -4.55
N VAL A 15 13.31 9.02 -4.24
CA VAL A 15 12.03 8.35 -4.03
C VAL A 15 12.08 7.53 -2.74
N LEU A 16 11.09 7.74 -1.89
CA LEU A 16 10.85 6.92 -0.70
C LEU A 16 9.58 6.10 -0.90
N ILE A 17 9.71 4.77 -1.02
CA ILE A 17 8.57 3.87 -1.14
C ILE A 17 8.36 3.16 0.19
N ASN A 18 7.32 3.55 0.93
CA ASN A 18 6.90 2.91 2.16
C ASN A 18 5.98 1.73 1.83
N ASN A 19 6.58 0.60 1.52
CA ASN A 19 5.88 -0.62 1.13
C ASN A 19 5.68 -1.61 2.30
N ALA A 20 6.49 -1.55 3.34
CA ALA A 20 6.37 -2.46 4.48
C ALA A 20 4.97 -2.40 5.11
N GLY A 21 4.36 -3.56 5.27
CA GLY A 21 3.03 -3.68 5.85
C GLY A 21 2.56 -5.12 5.92
N LEU A 22 1.73 -5.41 6.90
CA LEU A 22 1.15 -6.75 7.11
C LEU A 22 -0.29 -6.67 7.61
N ALA A 23 -0.98 -7.79 7.54
CA ALA A 23 -2.22 -8.05 8.26
C ALA A 23 -2.09 -9.33 9.09
N ARG A 24 -2.93 -9.48 10.09
CA ARG A 24 -3.05 -10.67 10.92
C ARG A 24 -4.52 -11.08 11.02
N GLY A 25 -4.77 -12.36 10.81
CA GLY A 25 -6.06 -12.99 10.98
C GLY A 25 -7.21 -12.43 10.14
N LEU A 26 -8.40 -12.92 10.40
CA LEU A 26 -9.71 -12.46 9.96
C LEU A 26 -10.79 -12.74 11.02
N GLU A 27 -10.39 -12.84 12.26
CA GLU A 27 -11.27 -13.07 13.41
C GLU A 27 -12.02 -11.76 13.77
N PRO A 28 -13.23 -11.83 14.32
CA PRO A 28 -13.90 -10.67 14.91
C PRO A 28 -12.99 -9.95 15.93
N TYR A 29 -13.12 -8.64 16.06
CA TYR A 29 -12.21 -7.83 16.87
C TYR A 29 -12.08 -8.32 18.32
N ASN A 30 -13.17 -8.77 18.94
CA ASN A 30 -13.19 -9.32 20.29
C ASN A 30 -12.43 -10.66 20.44
N GLU A 31 -12.09 -11.30 19.32
CA GLU A 31 -11.35 -12.56 19.28
C GLU A 31 -9.91 -12.36 18.73
N THR A 32 -9.59 -11.15 18.25
CA THR A 32 -8.27 -10.85 17.72
C THR A 32 -7.23 -10.86 18.82
N HIS A 33 -6.12 -11.57 18.61
CA HIS A 33 -5.03 -11.63 19.58
C HIS A 33 -4.34 -10.27 19.73
N ILE A 34 -4.05 -9.87 20.98
CA ILE A 34 -3.46 -8.53 21.24
C ILE A 34 -2.12 -8.31 20.55
N ASN A 35 -1.29 -9.36 20.44
CA ASN A 35 0.00 -9.27 19.76
C ASN A 35 -0.18 -8.98 18.25
N ASP A 36 -1.21 -9.55 17.61
CA ASP A 36 -1.53 -9.30 16.22
C ASP A 36 -1.98 -7.85 16.00
N ILE A 37 -2.75 -7.31 16.94
CA ILE A 37 -3.15 -5.89 16.95
C ILE A 37 -1.90 -5.01 17.02
N MET A 38 -1.01 -5.26 17.97
CA MET A 38 0.19 -4.45 18.18
C MET A 38 1.15 -4.55 16.98
N GLU A 39 1.34 -5.74 16.43
CA GLU A 39 2.20 -5.95 15.26
C GLU A 39 1.70 -5.17 14.02
N MET A 40 0.38 -5.18 13.77
CA MET A 40 -0.21 -4.38 12.69
C MET A 40 -0.03 -2.88 12.92
N ILE A 41 -0.18 -2.40 14.14
CA ILE A 41 0.02 -0.99 14.48
C ILE A 41 1.49 -0.61 14.36
N ASP A 42 2.39 -1.38 14.95
CA ASP A 42 3.83 -1.12 14.93
C ASP A 42 4.38 -1.10 13.50
N THR A 43 3.96 -2.04 12.67
CA THR A 43 4.45 -2.13 11.29
C THR A 43 3.79 -1.09 10.38
N ASN A 44 2.46 -1.08 10.32
CA ASN A 44 1.73 -0.31 9.31
C ASN A 44 1.62 1.18 9.63
N ILE A 45 1.72 1.56 10.91
CA ILE A 45 1.57 2.96 11.36
C ILE A 45 2.90 3.49 11.88
N LYS A 46 3.39 2.94 12.99
CA LYS A 46 4.60 3.45 13.64
C LYS A 46 5.84 3.35 12.75
N GLY A 47 6.04 2.20 12.09
CA GLY A 47 7.13 2.02 11.14
C GLY A 47 7.07 3.03 10.00
N LEU A 48 5.89 3.20 9.37
CA LEU A 48 5.66 4.20 8.33
C LEU A 48 6.01 5.62 8.81
N PHE A 49 5.52 6.03 9.98
CA PHE A 49 5.76 7.37 10.52
C PHE A 49 7.24 7.61 10.80
N MET A 50 7.90 6.64 11.42
CA MET A 50 9.31 6.76 11.79
C MET A 50 10.22 6.83 10.56
N VAL A 51 10.00 5.99 9.55
CA VAL A 51 10.78 6.00 8.31
C VAL A 51 10.54 7.30 7.55
N THR A 52 9.29 7.71 7.40
CA THR A 52 8.96 8.96 6.70
C THR A 52 9.59 10.17 7.43
N HIS A 53 9.47 10.25 8.75
CA HIS A 53 10.08 11.32 9.55
C HIS A 53 11.59 11.39 9.37
N ALA A 54 12.25 10.23 9.33
CA ALA A 54 13.70 10.14 9.22
C ALA A 54 14.25 10.71 7.89
N PHE A 55 13.51 10.59 6.79
CA PHE A 55 13.95 11.07 5.47
C PHE A 55 13.34 12.40 5.04
N LEU A 56 12.12 12.70 5.46
CA LEU A 56 11.36 13.86 4.98
C LEU A 56 12.10 15.19 5.17
N SER A 57 12.70 15.41 6.35
CA SER A 57 13.43 16.65 6.62
C SER A 57 14.61 16.89 5.67
N HIS A 58 15.28 15.83 5.24
CA HIS A 58 16.38 15.87 4.26
C HIS A 58 15.87 16.13 2.84
N MET A 59 14.77 15.49 2.47
CA MET A 59 14.10 15.71 1.17
C MET A 59 13.61 17.16 1.05
N VAL A 60 12.97 17.70 2.10
CA VAL A 60 12.50 19.10 2.14
C VAL A 60 13.68 20.08 2.01
N LYS A 61 14.79 19.87 2.73
CA LYS A 61 16.00 20.70 2.61
C LYS A 61 16.57 20.70 1.19
N ARG A 62 16.55 19.56 0.51
CA ARG A 62 16.95 19.43 -0.88
C ARG A 62 15.91 20.00 -1.85
N ASN A 63 14.68 20.21 -1.38
CA ASN A 63 13.53 20.72 -2.12
C ASN A 63 13.17 19.87 -3.35
N THR A 64 13.31 18.54 -3.25
CA THR A 64 12.88 17.61 -4.30
C THR A 64 12.71 16.21 -3.72
N GLY A 65 11.73 15.47 -4.21
CA GLY A 65 11.51 14.08 -3.86
C GLY A 65 10.07 13.62 -4.07
N HIS A 66 9.88 12.30 -4.01
CA HIS A 66 8.56 11.71 -4.10
C HIS A 66 8.39 10.62 -3.04
N ILE A 67 7.40 10.75 -2.18
CA ILE A 67 7.03 9.75 -1.19
C ILE A 67 5.84 8.97 -1.71
N ILE A 68 5.97 7.64 -1.78
CA ILE A 68 4.90 6.72 -2.18
C ILE A 68 4.58 5.81 -1.00
N ASN A 69 3.35 5.89 -0.51
CA ASN A 69 2.87 5.09 0.61
C ASN A 69 1.91 4.00 0.12
N LEU A 70 2.18 2.75 0.47
CA LEU A 70 1.30 1.62 0.13
C LEU A 70 0.15 1.53 1.16
N GLY A 71 -1.00 2.09 0.75
CA GLY A 71 -2.27 1.92 1.42
C GLY A 71 -2.90 0.54 1.15
N SER A 72 -4.20 0.52 0.98
CA SER A 72 -5.01 -0.63 0.55
C SER A 72 -6.45 -0.17 0.32
N THR A 73 -7.21 -0.86 -0.53
CA THR A 73 -8.68 -0.73 -0.57
C THR A 73 -9.33 -1.00 0.78
N ALA A 74 -8.65 -1.73 1.68
CA ALA A 74 -9.05 -1.93 3.08
C ALA A 74 -9.10 -0.62 3.89
N GLY A 75 -8.33 0.39 3.50
CA GLY A 75 -8.39 1.72 4.10
C GLY A 75 -9.59 2.56 3.65
N LEU A 76 -10.25 2.16 2.56
CA LEU A 76 -11.44 2.80 2.01
C LEU A 76 -12.73 2.05 2.38
N TYR A 77 -12.65 0.72 2.47
CA TYR A 77 -13.78 -0.16 2.67
C TYR A 77 -13.48 -1.16 3.79
N ALA A 78 -14.05 -0.93 4.95
CA ALA A 78 -13.91 -1.88 6.06
C ALA A 78 -14.68 -3.18 5.76
N TYR A 79 -14.15 -4.31 6.22
CA TYR A 79 -14.77 -5.62 6.07
C TYR A 79 -14.62 -6.47 7.33
N LYS A 80 -15.50 -7.48 7.44
CA LYS A 80 -15.58 -8.35 8.61
C LYS A 80 -14.23 -9.02 8.90
N GLY A 81 -13.84 -9.03 10.17
CA GLY A 81 -12.61 -9.67 10.63
C GLY A 81 -11.31 -8.89 10.35
N ALA A 82 -11.40 -7.66 9.85
CA ALA A 82 -10.22 -6.86 9.51
C ALA A 82 -10.23 -5.46 10.12
N ALA A 83 -10.93 -5.25 11.23
CA ALA A 83 -11.12 -3.92 11.81
C ALA A 83 -9.79 -3.18 12.04
N VAL A 84 -8.79 -3.85 12.64
CA VAL A 84 -7.48 -3.24 12.92
C VAL A 84 -6.73 -2.96 11.64
N TYR A 85 -6.63 -3.94 10.74
CA TYR A 85 -5.95 -3.76 9.45
C TYR A 85 -6.57 -2.61 8.65
N CYS A 86 -7.88 -2.55 8.54
CA CYS A 86 -8.59 -1.47 7.85
C CYS A 86 -8.28 -0.11 8.48
N ALA A 87 -8.28 -0.02 9.82
CA ALA A 87 -7.93 1.20 10.53
C ALA A 87 -6.48 1.63 10.25
N THR A 88 -5.52 0.69 10.26
CA THR A 88 -4.12 1.01 9.93
C THR A 88 -3.97 1.54 8.50
N LYS A 89 -4.67 0.96 7.53
CA LYS A 89 -4.61 1.39 6.12
C LYS A 89 -5.36 2.70 5.85
N ALA A 90 -6.42 2.99 6.60
CA ALA A 90 -7.06 4.31 6.61
C ALA A 90 -6.10 5.39 7.18
N ALA A 91 -5.35 5.05 8.25
CA ALA A 91 -4.33 5.92 8.81
C ALA A 91 -3.23 6.26 7.79
N VAL A 92 -2.77 5.30 6.97
CA VAL A 92 -1.78 5.56 5.89
C VAL A 92 -2.28 6.63 4.93
N LYS A 93 -3.54 6.55 4.50
CA LYS A 93 -4.13 7.55 3.60
C LYS A 93 -4.15 8.93 4.23
N THR A 94 -4.75 9.05 5.43
CA THR A 94 -4.88 10.33 6.14
C THR A 94 -3.52 10.95 6.45
N PHE A 95 -2.54 10.13 6.85
CA PHE A 95 -1.17 10.56 7.07
C PHE A 95 -0.52 11.12 5.80
N SER A 96 -0.72 10.45 4.67
CA SER A 96 -0.19 10.91 3.37
C SER A 96 -0.80 12.27 2.97
N ASP A 97 -2.11 12.45 3.21
CA ASP A 97 -2.80 13.71 2.94
C ASP A 97 -2.25 14.83 3.84
N GLY A 98 -2.01 14.55 5.13
CA GLY A 98 -1.43 15.48 6.08
C GLY A 98 -0.02 15.92 5.68
N ILE A 99 0.87 14.97 5.36
CA ILE A 99 2.23 15.31 4.90
C ILE A 99 2.19 16.16 3.64
N ARG A 100 1.30 15.86 2.70
CA ARG A 100 1.17 16.64 1.45
C ARG A 100 0.83 18.10 1.74
N ILE A 101 0.01 18.36 2.76
CA ILE A 101 -0.30 19.71 3.22
C ILE A 101 0.92 20.36 3.87
N ASP A 102 1.63 19.63 4.74
CA ASP A 102 2.80 20.15 5.45
C ASP A 102 3.96 20.55 4.53
N VAL A 103 4.08 19.91 3.37
CA VAL A 103 5.17 20.16 2.40
C VAL A 103 4.72 20.98 1.18
N ILE A 104 3.57 21.66 1.24
CA ILE A 104 2.99 22.37 0.08
C ILE A 104 3.92 23.43 -0.53
N ASP A 105 4.77 24.03 0.29
CA ASP A 105 5.73 25.05 -0.15
C ASP A 105 7.04 24.45 -0.71
N SER A 106 7.06 23.15 -0.98
CA SER A 106 8.23 22.43 -1.52
C SER A 106 7.89 21.68 -2.81
N ASP A 107 8.93 21.19 -3.50
CA ASP A 107 8.80 20.29 -4.65
C ASP A 107 8.65 18.80 -4.27
N ILE A 108 8.21 18.51 -3.05
CA ILE A 108 7.96 17.15 -2.61
C ILE A 108 6.57 16.69 -3.07
N LYS A 109 6.52 15.52 -3.69
CA LYS A 109 5.26 14.85 -4.04
C LYS A 109 4.95 13.76 -3.03
N VAL A 110 3.67 13.57 -2.72
CA VAL A 110 3.21 12.48 -1.84
C VAL A 110 2.03 11.77 -2.50
N THR A 111 2.19 10.48 -2.74
CA THR A 111 1.19 9.62 -3.38
C THR A 111 0.82 8.46 -2.46
N THR A 112 -0.46 8.15 -2.38
CA THR A 112 -0.95 6.89 -1.80
C THR A 112 -1.39 5.97 -2.92
N ILE A 113 -0.92 4.72 -2.91
CA ILE A 113 -1.42 3.66 -3.78
C ILE A 113 -2.26 2.72 -2.93
N GLN A 114 -3.45 2.40 -3.38
CA GLN A 114 -4.42 1.59 -2.65
C GLN A 114 -4.77 0.32 -3.43
N PRO A 115 -3.92 -0.72 -3.33
CA PRO A 115 -4.17 -1.98 -4.00
C PRO A 115 -5.38 -2.71 -3.44
N GLY A 116 -6.08 -3.43 -4.31
CA GLY A 116 -7.00 -4.49 -3.96
C GLY A 116 -6.27 -5.78 -3.64
N ILE A 117 -6.78 -6.90 -4.17
CA ILE A 117 -6.18 -8.22 -3.97
C ILE A 117 -4.98 -8.38 -4.91
N VAL A 118 -3.79 -8.48 -4.32
CA VAL A 118 -2.53 -8.75 -5.00
C VAL A 118 -2.01 -10.11 -4.55
N GLN A 119 -1.66 -10.97 -5.46
CA GLN A 119 -1.12 -12.30 -5.15
C GLN A 119 0.36 -12.18 -4.76
N THR A 120 0.61 -12.29 -3.46
CA THR A 120 1.94 -12.19 -2.84
C THR A 120 1.96 -13.07 -1.57
N PRO A 121 3.12 -13.23 -0.92
CA PRO A 121 3.20 -13.89 0.39
C PRO A 121 2.42 -13.20 1.52
N PHE A 122 1.79 -12.07 1.28
CA PHE A 122 0.99 -11.31 2.26
C PHE A 122 -0.07 -12.16 2.96
N SER A 123 -0.78 -13.03 2.21
CA SER A 123 -1.81 -13.90 2.78
C SER A 123 -1.21 -14.99 3.68
N GLU A 124 -0.01 -15.47 3.37
CA GLU A 124 0.71 -16.42 4.24
C GLU A 124 1.09 -15.76 5.56
N VAL A 125 1.60 -14.54 5.51
CA VAL A 125 1.92 -13.73 6.70
C VAL A 125 0.66 -13.46 7.51
N ARG A 126 -0.46 -13.11 6.86
CA ARG A 126 -1.75 -12.86 7.51
C ARG A 126 -2.22 -14.06 8.34
N PHE A 127 -2.06 -15.25 7.82
CA PHE A 127 -2.54 -16.48 8.46
C PHE A 127 -1.44 -17.27 9.18
N HIS A 128 -0.38 -16.61 9.64
CA HIS A 128 0.70 -17.22 10.42
C HIS A 128 1.32 -18.46 9.75
N GLY A 129 1.41 -18.46 8.42
CA GLY A 129 1.96 -19.58 7.63
C GLY A 129 0.94 -20.65 7.25
N ASP A 130 -0.34 -20.49 7.52
CA ASP A 130 -1.37 -21.39 7.02
C ASP A 130 -1.54 -21.22 5.51
N ILE A 131 -0.78 -22.01 4.76
CA ILE A 131 -0.74 -21.99 3.29
C ILE A 131 -2.11 -22.28 2.68
N LYS A 132 -2.89 -23.18 3.27
CA LYS A 132 -4.21 -23.54 2.77
C LYS A 132 -5.20 -22.37 2.84
N ARG A 133 -5.25 -21.67 3.97
CA ARG A 133 -6.05 -20.44 4.13
C ARG A 133 -5.55 -19.33 3.21
N ALA A 134 -4.23 -19.19 3.06
CA ALA A 134 -3.62 -18.18 2.19
C ALA A 134 -4.01 -18.39 0.73
N GLN A 135 -3.93 -19.62 0.21
CA GLN A 135 -4.30 -19.95 -1.16
C GLN A 135 -5.79 -19.74 -1.43
N ALA A 136 -6.67 -20.08 -0.49
CA ALA A 136 -8.11 -19.92 -0.63
C ALA A 136 -8.56 -18.47 -0.86
N VAL A 137 -7.73 -17.47 -0.50
CA VAL A 137 -7.99 -16.05 -0.80
C VAL A 137 -8.04 -15.79 -2.29
N TYR A 138 -7.20 -16.47 -3.06
CA TYR A 138 -7.02 -16.25 -4.50
C TYR A 138 -7.86 -17.19 -5.39
N GLU A 139 -8.54 -18.17 -4.81
CA GLU A 139 -9.36 -19.12 -5.56
C GLU A 139 -10.47 -18.43 -6.37
N GLY A 140 -10.49 -18.68 -7.67
CA GLY A 140 -11.49 -18.15 -8.60
C GLY A 140 -11.34 -16.66 -8.92
N ILE A 141 -10.18 -16.08 -8.62
CA ILE A 141 -9.86 -14.67 -8.90
C ILE A 141 -8.57 -14.61 -9.73
N GLU A 142 -8.58 -13.85 -10.79
CA GLU A 142 -7.38 -13.35 -11.45
C GLU A 142 -6.89 -12.13 -10.66
N ALA A 143 -6.13 -12.39 -9.59
CA ALA A 143 -5.64 -11.35 -8.71
C ALA A 143 -4.54 -10.52 -9.38
N LEU A 144 -4.39 -9.27 -8.95
CA LEU A 144 -3.24 -8.45 -9.34
C LEU A 144 -1.93 -9.16 -8.94
N GLN A 145 -0.88 -8.89 -9.70
CA GLN A 145 0.47 -9.33 -9.39
C GLN A 145 1.28 -8.16 -8.81
N ALA A 146 2.40 -8.46 -8.18
CA ALA A 146 3.28 -7.43 -7.62
C ALA A 146 3.80 -6.47 -8.72
N GLU A 147 4.00 -7.00 -9.92
CA GLU A 147 4.42 -6.28 -11.12
C GLU A 147 3.43 -5.19 -11.52
N ASP A 148 2.10 -5.45 -11.43
CA ASP A 148 1.07 -4.46 -11.75
C ASP A 148 1.19 -3.21 -10.84
N ILE A 149 1.55 -3.44 -9.58
CA ILE A 149 1.76 -2.35 -8.62
C ILE A 149 3.08 -1.63 -8.91
N ALA A 150 4.14 -2.36 -9.24
CA ALA A 150 5.43 -1.78 -9.58
C ALA A 150 5.36 -0.92 -10.84
N GLU A 151 4.71 -1.39 -11.90
CA GLU A 151 4.49 -0.63 -13.14
C GLU A 151 3.66 0.63 -12.88
N THR A 152 2.67 0.55 -11.99
CA THR A 152 1.89 1.71 -11.57
C THR A 152 2.76 2.73 -10.82
N ILE A 153 3.67 2.29 -9.97
CA ILE A 153 4.62 3.18 -9.30
C ILE A 153 5.49 3.90 -10.34
N VAL A 154 6.04 3.17 -11.30
CA VAL A 154 6.84 3.75 -12.39
C VAL A 154 6.02 4.78 -13.17
N PHE A 155 4.79 4.44 -13.57
CA PHE A 155 3.89 5.38 -14.24
C PHE A 155 3.71 6.68 -13.44
N ILE A 156 3.54 6.61 -12.13
CA ILE A 156 3.38 7.78 -11.26
C ILE A 156 4.66 8.62 -11.24
N LEU A 157 5.83 7.99 -11.12
CA LEU A 157 7.12 8.65 -11.04
C LEU A 157 7.49 9.37 -12.35
N GLU A 158 7.08 8.84 -13.50
CA GLU A 158 7.33 9.44 -14.82
C GLU A 158 6.45 10.66 -15.12
N ARG A 159 5.50 11.02 -14.26
CA ARG A 159 4.65 12.19 -14.51
C ARG A 159 5.46 13.49 -14.44
N PRO A 160 5.19 14.47 -15.32
CA PRO A 160 5.87 15.76 -15.29
C PRO A 160 5.82 16.42 -13.91
N ARG A 161 6.81 17.27 -13.59
CA ARG A 161 6.92 17.96 -12.29
C ARG A 161 5.60 18.61 -11.84
N ARG A 162 4.85 19.23 -12.75
CA ARG A 162 3.57 19.91 -12.48
C ARG A 162 2.42 18.96 -12.15
N VAL A 163 2.60 17.63 -12.32
CA VAL A 163 1.57 16.62 -12.06
C VAL A 163 1.88 15.89 -10.78
N GLN A 164 0.95 15.88 -9.86
CA GLN A 164 0.96 15.05 -8.66
C GLN A 164 -0.28 14.15 -8.66
N ILE A 165 -0.07 12.84 -8.72
CA ILE A 165 -1.12 11.86 -8.48
C ILE A 165 -1.17 11.66 -6.96
N THR A 166 -2.24 12.09 -6.32
CA THR A 166 -2.33 12.09 -4.86
C THR A 166 -2.77 10.77 -4.29
N ASP A 167 -3.66 10.07 -5.01
CA ASP A 167 -4.25 8.80 -4.60
C ASP A 167 -4.58 7.96 -5.84
N MET A 168 -4.29 6.66 -5.79
CA MET A 168 -4.60 5.73 -6.87
C MET A 168 -5.09 4.39 -6.34
N VAL A 169 -6.32 4.05 -6.67
CA VAL A 169 -6.93 2.76 -6.33
C VAL A 169 -6.75 1.82 -7.51
N ILE A 170 -6.21 0.62 -7.26
CA ILE A 170 -5.99 -0.41 -8.27
C ILE A 170 -6.61 -1.71 -7.77
N MET A 171 -7.52 -2.27 -8.55
CA MET A 171 -8.21 -3.52 -8.18
C MET A 171 -8.19 -4.51 -9.33
N ALA A 172 -8.20 -5.80 -8.99
CA ALA A 172 -8.48 -6.84 -9.97
C ALA A 172 -9.83 -6.58 -10.66
N ASN A 173 -9.96 -6.90 -11.94
CA ASN A 173 -11.19 -6.65 -12.69
C ASN A 173 -12.44 -7.35 -12.09
N GLN A 174 -12.23 -8.42 -11.31
CA GLN A 174 -13.28 -9.14 -10.58
C GLN A 174 -13.62 -8.54 -9.22
N GLN A 175 -12.92 -7.49 -8.79
CA GLN A 175 -13.11 -6.83 -7.49
C GLN A 175 -13.80 -5.49 -7.68
N ALA A 176 -14.91 -5.26 -6.99
CA ALA A 176 -15.68 -4.02 -7.06
C ALA A 176 -15.43 -3.09 -5.85
N THR A 177 -15.14 -3.68 -4.68
CA THR A 177 -14.75 -2.97 -3.44
C THR A 177 -13.70 -3.77 -2.71
N GLY A 178 -13.28 -3.34 -1.51
CA GLY A 178 -12.32 -4.08 -0.68
C GLY A 178 -12.71 -5.54 -0.39
N PHE A 179 -13.99 -5.89 -0.47
CA PHE A 179 -14.51 -7.21 -0.11
C PHE A 179 -15.52 -7.80 -1.11
N MET A 180 -16.04 -7.00 -2.03
CA MET A 180 -17.00 -7.48 -3.04
C MET A 180 -16.26 -7.99 -4.26
N ILE A 181 -16.23 -9.31 -4.43
CA ILE A 181 -15.45 -10.01 -5.43
C ILE A 181 -16.36 -10.98 -6.17
N SER A 182 -16.28 -10.99 -7.49
CA SER A 182 -16.88 -12.03 -8.33
C SER A 182 -15.89 -13.18 -8.52
N LYS A 183 -16.18 -14.35 -7.94
CA LYS A 183 -15.37 -15.55 -8.12
C LYS A 183 -15.72 -16.35 -9.39
N THR A 184 -16.65 -15.86 -10.20
CA THR A 184 -16.95 -16.47 -11.49
C THR A 184 -15.96 -15.93 -12.52
N PRO A 185 -15.17 -16.78 -13.18
CA PRO A 185 -14.28 -16.32 -14.24
C PRO A 185 -15.09 -15.59 -15.32
N LYS A 186 -14.77 -14.34 -15.58
CA LYS A 186 -15.26 -13.68 -16.79
C LYS A 186 -14.55 -14.37 -17.96
N SER A 187 -15.28 -14.90 -18.93
CA SER A 187 -14.65 -15.52 -20.10
C SER A 187 -13.73 -14.48 -20.76
N LEU A 188 -12.44 -14.78 -20.79
CA LEU A 188 -11.39 -13.91 -21.35
C LEU A 188 -11.42 -13.85 -22.89
N ASP A 189 -12.49 -14.30 -23.54
CA ASP A 189 -12.57 -14.47 -25.00
C ASP A 189 -12.72 -13.16 -25.79
N LYS A 190 -12.63 -12.00 -25.15
CA LYS A 190 -12.55 -10.72 -25.88
C LYS A 190 -11.30 -9.95 -25.47
N LYS A 191 -10.17 -10.26 -26.11
CA LYS A 191 -9.02 -9.38 -26.12
C LYS A 191 -9.45 -8.02 -26.67
N TYR A 192 -9.44 -6.99 -25.84
CA TYR A 192 -9.40 -5.63 -26.33
C TYR A 192 -8.08 -5.43 -27.07
N LYS A 193 -8.11 -5.54 -28.40
CA LYS A 193 -6.99 -5.05 -29.20
C LYS A 193 -7.04 -3.54 -29.12
N ILE A 194 -6.13 -2.96 -28.38
CA ILE A 194 -5.78 -1.55 -28.52
C ILE A 194 -4.82 -1.53 -29.72
N ASP A 195 -5.35 -1.18 -30.88
CA ASP A 195 -4.50 -0.88 -32.02
C ASP A 195 -3.66 0.35 -31.65
N LYS A 196 -2.32 0.17 -31.71
CA LYS A 196 -1.34 1.22 -31.43
C LYS A 196 -1.24 2.18 -32.60
#